data_8a9c82b48894bba7578d40dcff23eac4
#
_entry.id   8a9c82b48894bba7578d40dcff23eac4
#
_cell.length_a   1.000
_cell.length_b   1.000
_cell.length_c   1.000
_cell.angle_alpha   90.00
_cell.angle_beta   90.00
_cell.angle_gamma   90.00
#
_symmetry.space_group_name_H-M   'P 1'
#
loop_
_entity.id
_entity.type
_entity.pdbx_description
1 polymer ?
#
loop_
_entity_poly.entity_id
_entity_poly.type
_entity_poly.pdbx_seq_one_letter_code
_entity_poly.pdbx_strand_id
1 'polypeptide(L)'
;MTTATPPRPLPSLLEVPEIVDVHAPRWFDRLPRWATTGGVLVFLMALSAFIRTRTLSGELWFGEAGSVGLASQPLGSLLGAVHRAGAAPLYYLLLHVWISLFGDGETVTHGFSLLIGLATIPVAMWTGWTLAGRRAGIFAAVLFAFSSFLTRYAQDTEPYALMVLLGLLATGGLIHGFVFRRRAYLWLFGVCLALMLYTQGSALLYWAGAAVALVFVWRSVPDRRAGFVRDAALCFGGAAIVFLPWLPFAIDQLAHATNPWHYTPLMGATVPSQLLGSERVDVTLLVCVVIAVAPLAVRARRATPEAAMFWVLLAIPAVGLALGRLVGFFVPIWAWRYFAPIVAPLLLLGAFSTARARAVGVAAIIFCVAFLANAASFAPSYKSDMQGLAAEMTPYLHSGDLVVLGQPEQAPLASYYLPPGLRYASTMGAIVNPSVTNWMGAMSRLQDDNPRATLSPLIASLKAGQQLLFVRPLTEGAKNWGAAWPALVRRRSAQWGQVLQAAQANGTLKAVAIAPHNYRSACCVASSAVLYQKAS
;
A
#
# COMPACT_ATOMS: atom_id res chain seq x y z
N MET A 1 48.33 10.00 -39.61
CA MET A 1 47.37 10.94 -38.98
C MET A 1 45.98 10.40 -39.19
N THR A 2 45.45 9.68 -38.23
CA THR A 2 44.06 9.14 -38.25
C THR A 2 43.18 10.18 -37.56
N THR A 3 42.34 10.84 -38.35
CA THR A 3 41.34 11.80 -37.87
C THR A 3 40.28 11.04 -37.07
N ALA A 4 40.27 11.26 -35.75
CA ALA A 4 39.22 10.76 -34.86
C ALA A 4 37.94 11.51 -35.15
N THR A 5 36.90 10.78 -35.57
CA THR A 5 35.55 11.30 -35.73
C THR A 5 35.02 11.79 -34.38
N PRO A 6 34.47 13.00 -34.28
CA PRO A 6 33.94 13.51 -33.02
C PRO A 6 32.77 12.64 -32.54
N PRO A 7 32.58 12.47 -31.21
CA PRO A 7 31.48 11.69 -30.69
C PRO A 7 30.13 12.36 -31.05
N ARG A 8 29.18 11.57 -31.57
CA ARG A 8 27.83 12.03 -31.85
C ARG A 8 27.23 12.73 -30.63
N PRO A 9 26.60 13.89 -30.82
CA PRO A 9 25.87 14.54 -29.72
C PRO A 9 24.80 13.61 -29.18
N LEU A 10 24.65 13.59 -27.85
CA LEU A 10 23.57 12.85 -27.17
C LEU A 10 22.22 13.41 -27.63
N PRO A 11 21.22 12.55 -27.89
CA PRO A 11 19.89 12.99 -28.27
C PRO A 11 19.31 13.97 -27.24
N SER A 12 18.63 15.00 -27.73
CA SER A 12 17.95 15.98 -26.89
C SER A 12 16.86 15.29 -26.04
N LEU A 13 16.39 15.95 -24.98
CA LEU A 13 15.33 15.42 -24.08
C LEU A 13 14.05 14.98 -24.81
N LEU A 14 13.92 15.32 -26.10
CA LEU A 14 12.74 15.05 -26.95
C LEU A 14 13.02 13.99 -28.03
N GLU A 15 14.27 13.59 -28.26
CA GLU A 15 14.61 12.55 -29.24
C GLU A 15 14.60 11.16 -28.59
N VAL A 16 13.51 10.46 -28.80
CA VAL A 16 13.32 9.06 -28.41
C VAL A 16 13.71 8.17 -29.59
N PRO A 17 14.55 7.13 -29.41
CA PRO A 17 14.82 6.20 -30.51
C PRO A 17 13.51 5.56 -30.97
N GLU A 18 13.15 5.72 -32.23
CA GLU A 18 11.99 5.07 -32.86
C GLU A 18 12.16 3.55 -32.83
N ILE A 19 11.49 2.86 -31.93
CA ILE A 19 11.39 1.41 -31.96
C ILE A 19 10.12 1.06 -32.72
N VAL A 20 10.28 0.79 -34.01
CA VAL A 20 9.39 0.08 -34.95
C VAL A 20 7.90 0.46 -34.92
N ASP A 21 7.49 1.24 -35.91
CA ASP A 21 6.10 1.49 -36.26
C ASP A 21 5.36 0.17 -36.57
N VAL A 22 4.35 -0.13 -35.76
CA VAL A 22 3.26 -1.03 -36.19
C VAL A 22 2.32 -0.18 -37.03
N HIS A 23 2.10 -0.55 -38.31
CA HIS A 23 1.18 0.15 -39.19
C HIS A 23 -0.18 0.33 -38.53
N ALA A 24 -0.44 1.55 -38.06
CA ALA A 24 -1.75 1.96 -37.58
C ALA A 24 -2.71 2.10 -38.78
N PRO A 25 -4.02 1.94 -38.60
CA PRO A 25 -4.99 2.21 -39.64
C PRO A 25 -4.81 3.62 -40.22
N ARG A 26 -4.87 3.77 -41.57
CA ARG A 26 -4.58 5.03 -42.29
C ARG A 26 -5.29 6.31 -41.79
N TRP A 27 -6.40 6.20 -41.06
CA TRP A 27 -7.12 7.33 -40.49
C TRP A 27 -6.44 7.90 -39.23
N PHE A 28 -5.66 7.07 -38.50
CA PHE A 28 -4.83 7.51 -37.37
C PHE A 28 -3.62 8.34 -37.79
N ASP A 29 -3.16 8.15 -39.04
CA ASP A 29 -2.00 8.89 -39.57
C ASP A 29 -2.32 10.38 -39.83
N ARG A 30 -3.61 10.76 -39.88
CA ARG A 30 -4.07 12.13 -40.12
C ARG A 30 -4.03 13.03 -38.85
N LEU A 31 -3.99 12.44 -37.66
CA LEU A 31 -3.90 13.18 -36.41
C LEU A 31 -2.44 13.31 -35.97
N PRO A 32 -2.02 14.48 -35.48
CA PRO A 32 -0.67 14.64 -34.95
C PRO A 32 -0.43 13.65 -33.82
N ARG A 33 0.76 13.04 -33.77
CA ARG A 33 1.13 11.97 -32.81
C ARG A 33 0.87 12.35 -31.36
N TRP A 34 0.99 13.62 -31.00
CA TRP A 34 0.69 14.09 -29.65
C TRP A 34 -0.81 14.03 -29.32
N ALA A 35 -1.68 14.34 -30.29
CA ALA A 35 -3.13 14.31 -30.08
C ALA A 35 -3.64 12.88 -29.90
N THR A 36 -3.14 11.93 -30.69
CA THR A 36 -3.50 10.50 -30.51
C THR A 36 -3.00 9.95 -29.17
N THR A 37 -1.81 10.31 -28.74
CA THR A 37 -1.25 9.84 -27.46
C THR A 37 -1.94 10.53 -26.27
N GLY A 38 -2.23 11.82 -26.38
CA GLY A 38 -3.01 12.57 -25.40
C GLY A 38 -4.43 12.04 -25.25
N GLY A 39 -5.08 11.72 -26.39
CA GLY A 39 -6.41 11.11 -26.39
C GLY A 39 -6.44 9.73 -25.71
N VAL A 40 -5.44 8.88 -25.98
CA VAL A 40 -5.29 7.59 -25.28
C VAL A 40 -5.09 7.80 -23.77
N LEU A 41 -4.25 8.75 -23.37
CA LEU A 41 -4.03 9.04 -21.95
C LEU A 41 -5.31 9.50 -21.25
N VAL A 42 -6.03 10.46 -21.84
CA VAL A 42 -7.29 10.96 -21.29
C VAL A 42 -8.33 9.85 -21.18
N PHE A 43 -8.45 9.02 -22.21
CA PHE A 43 -9.34 7.86 -22.20
C PHE A 43 -8.98 6.87 -21.08
N LEU A 44 -7.70 6.51 -20.93
CA LEU A 44 -7.24 5.59 -19.88
C LEU A 44 -7.46 6.18 -18.48
N MET A 45 -7.21 7.47 -18.31
CA MET A 45 -7.47 8.16 -17.03
C MET A 45 -8.96 8.17 -16.69
N ALA A 46 -9.82 8.53 -17.66
CA ALA A 46 -11.27 8.56 -17.45
C ALA A 46 -11.82 7.16 -17.14
N LEU A 47 -11.39 6.14 -17.90
CA LEU A 47 -11.80 4.76 -17.68
C LEU A 47 -11.30 4.23 -16.33
N SER A 48 -10.05 4.51 -15.98
CA SER A 48 -9.50 4.12 -14.69
C SER A 48 -10.20 4.83 -13.52
N ALA A 49 -10.49 6.13 -13.66
CA ALA A 49 -11.28 6.86 -12.68
C ALA A 49 -12.67 6.24 -12.51
N PHE A 50 -13.36 5.96 -13.63
CA PHE A 50 -14.68 5.32 -13.61
C PHE A 50 -14.66 3.97 -12.89
N ILE A 51 -13.66 3.12 -13.16
CA ILE A 51 -13.52 1.83 -12.49
C ILE A 51 -13.28 2.01 -11.00
N ARG A 52 -12.39 2.92 -10.61
CA ARG A 52 -11.92 3.09 -9.23
C ARG A 52 -12.88 3.92 -8.36
N THR A 53 -13.80 4.67 -8.93
CA THR A 53 -14.79 5.44 -8.16
C THR A 53 -16.01 4.64 -7.75
N ARG A 54 -16.22 3.44 -8.28
CA ARG A 54 -17.43 2.64 -8.02
C ARG A 54 -17.60 2.20 -6.56
N THR A 55 -16.52 2.06 -5.81
CA THR A 55 -16.52 1.66 -4.41
C THR A 55 -15.89 2.71 -3.49
N LEU A 56 -15.78 3.96 -3.99
CA LEU A 56 -15.12 5.04 -3.27
C LEU A 56 -15.86 5.46 -1.98
N SER A 57 -17.20 5.28 -1.94
CA SER A 57 -18.04 5.51 -0.77
C SER A 57 -18.15 4.28 0.14
N GLY A 58 -17.30 3.29 -0.04
CA GLY A 58 -17.28 2.09 0.79
C GLY A 58 -16.82 2.40 2.22
N GLU A 59 -17.29 1.59 3.15
CA GLU A 59 -16.89 1.67 4.56
C GLU A 59 -15.39 1.61 4.74
N LEU A 60 -14.89 2.29 5.78
CA LEU A 60 -13.49 2.15 6.21
C LEU A 60 -13.28 0.78 6.87
N TRP A 61 -12.10 0.23 6.73
CA TRP A 61 -11.63 -0.85 7.60
C TRP A 61 -10.72 -0.28 8.70
N PHE A 62 -10.34 -1.09 9.70
CA PHE A 62 -9.62 -0.58 10.87
C PHE A 62 -8.28 0.11 10.53
N GLY A 63 -7.57 -0.33 9.48
CA GLY A 63 -6.33 0.32 9.03
C GLY A 63 -6.57 1.71 8.45
N GLU A 64 -7.64 1.89 7.68
CA GLU A 64 -8.02 3.18 7.12
C GLU A 64 -8.52 4.14 8.20
N ALA A 65 -9.39 3.66 9.10
CA ALA A 65 -9.84 4.46 10.24
C ALA A 65 -8.66 4.88 11.14
N GLY A 66 -7.66 4.01 11.30
CA GLY A 66 -6.39 4.35 11.95
C GLY A 66 -5.63 5.44 11.20
N SER A 67 -5.59 5.39 9.86
CA SER A 67 -4.95 6.42 9.03
C SER A 67 -5.68 7.76 9.14
N VAL A 68 -7.01 7.76 9.06
CA VAL A 68 -7.84 8.96 9.26
C VAL A 68 -7.63 9.52 10.67
N GLY A 69 -7.70 8.66 11.69
CA GLY A 69 -7.48 9.06 13.09
C GLY A 69 -6.11 9.66 13.34
N LEU A 70 -5.03 9.11 12.73
CA LEU A 70 -3.70 9.70 12.79
C LEU A 70 -3.64 11.05 12.10
N ALA A 71 -4.17 11.15 10.88
CA ALA A 71 -4.14 12.37 10.10
C ALA A 71 -5.01 13.49 10.71
N SER A 72 -6.04 13.15 11.47
CA SER A 72 -6.90 14.10 12.19
C SER A 72 -6.29 14.64 13.48
N GLN A 73 -5.11 14.15 13.92
CA GLN A 73 -4.45 14.70 15.09
C GLN A 73 -3.93 16.12 14.84
N PRO A 74 -3.91 17.00 15.86
CA PRO A 74 -3.19 18.27 15.78
C PRO A 74 -1.72 18.06 15.38
N LEU A 75 -1.15 18.92 14.55
CA LEU A 75 0.23 18.78 14.03
C LEU A 75 1.26 18.54 15.15
N GLY A 76 1.11 19.21 16.31
CA GLY A 76 2.02 19.06 17.46
C GLY A 76 2.04 17.65 18.07
N SER A 77 0.97 16.88 17.92
CA SER A 77 0.83 15.51 18.44
C SER A 77 0.90 14.43 17.38
N LEU A 78 0.75 14.80 16.08
CA LEU A 78 0.67 13.88 14.97
C LEU A 78 1.89 12.97 14.85
N LEU A 79 3.10 13.53 14.89
CA LEU A 79 4.34 12.74 14.78
C LEU A 79 4.48 11.73 15.91
N GLY A 80 4.13 12.13 17.16
CA GLY A 80 4.12 11.22 18.30
C GLY A 80 3.04 10.12 18.17
N ALA A 81 1.88 10.44 17.60
CA ALA A 81 0.84 9.46 17.33
C ALA A 81 1.28 8.46 16.24
N VAL A 82 1.87 8.95 15.15
CA VAL A 82 2.43 8.13 14.06
C VAL A 82 3.53 7.20 14.58
N HIS A 83 4.42 7.71 15.47
CA HIS A 83 5.43 6.88 16.12
C HIS A 83 4.79 5.73 16.91
N ARG A 84 3.83 6.03 17.81
CA ARG A 84 3.13 5.01 18.61
C ARG A 84 2.33 4.02 17.75
N ALA A 85 1.86 4.45 16.60
CA ALA A 85 1.16 3.58 15.64
C ALA A 85 2.11 2.67 14.83
N GLY A 86 3.44 2.77 15.02
CA GLY A 86 4.40 1.97 14.26
C GLY A 86 4.47 2.33 12.77
N ALA A 87 4.14 3.58 12.42
CA ALA A 87 4.03 4.06 11.04
C ALA A 87 5.11 5.10 10.70
N ALA A 88 5.30 5.41 9.41
CA ALA A 88 6.17 6.47 8.94
C ALA A 88 5.36 7.73 8.55
N PRO A 89 5.88 8.96 8.70
CA PRO A 89 5.05 10.16 8.82
C PRO A 89 4.53 10.75 7.51
N LEU A 90 5.18 10.54 6.36
CA LEU A 90 4.92 11.33 5.15
C LEU A 90 3.46 11.22 4.67
N TYR A 91 2.94 10.01 4.57
CA TYR A 91 1.57 9.80 4.11
C TYR A 91 0.55 10.51 5.02
N TYR A 92 0.71 10.41 6.32
CA TYR A 92 -0.20 11.00 7.30
C TYR A 92 -0.11 12.52 7.37
N LEU A 93 1.07 13.10 7.13
CA LEU A 93 1.22 14.55 6.97
C LEU A 93 0.50 15.07 5.73
N LEU A 94 0.63 14.36 4.59
CA LEU A 94 -0.07 14.71 3.36
C LEU A 94 -1.59 14.53 3.51
N LEU A 95 -2.02 13.44 4.14
CA LEU A 95 -3.42 13.18 4.43
C LEU A 95 -3.99 14.20 5.44
N HIS A 96 -3.20 14.66 6.42
CA HIS A 96 -3.60 15.73 7.35
C HIS A 96 -3.96 17.02 6.61
N VAL A 97 -3.09 17.44 5.66
CA VAL A 97 -3.38 18.60 4.82
C VAL A 97 -4.65 18.39 3.99
N TRP A 98 -4.81 17.19 3.41
CA TRP A 98 -5.98 16.84 2.61
C TRP A 98 -7.29 16.91 3.44
N ILE A 99 -7.30 16.28 4.61
CA ILE A 99 -8.46 16.27 5.53
C ILE A 99 -8.77 17.68 6.02
N SER A 100 -7.77 18.50 6.30
CA SER A 100 -7.95 19.89 6.74
C SER A 100 -8.62 20.76 5.67
N LEU A 101 -8.49 20.40 4.38
CA LEU A 101 -9.09 21.15 3.26
C LEU A 101 -10.47 20.62 2.85
N PHE A 102 -10.68 19.32 2.93
CA PHE A 102 -11.83 18.66 2.31
C PHE A 102 -12.70 17.85 3.29
N GLY A 103 -12.25 17.70 4.54
CA GLY A 103 -12.92 16.86 5.55
C GLY A 103 -12.43 15.41 5.57
N ASP A 104 -12.95 14.64 6.51
CA ASP A 104 -12.50 13.28 6.86
C ASP A 104 -13.46 12.15 6.43
N GLY A 105 -14.51 12.46 5.66
CA GLY A 105 -15.46 11.47 5.16
C GLY A 105 -14.80 10.41 4.27
N GLU A 106 -15.38 9.20 4.19
CA GLU A 106 -14.84 8.04 3.46
C GLU A 106 -14.48 8.39 2.01
N THR A 107 -15.41 8.98 1.27
CA THR A 107 -15.20 9.37 -0.14
C THR A 107 -14.06 10.37 -0.30
N VAL A 108 -13.91 11.30 0.65
CA VAL A 108 -12.87 12.32 0.63
C VAL A 108 -11.50 11.69 0.88
N THR A 109 -11.39 10.87 1.89
CA THR A 109 -10.12 10.23 2.28
C THR A 109 -9.65 9.19 1.26
N HIS A 110 -10.58 8.38 0.70
CA HIS A 110 -10.32 7.52 -0.45
C HIS A 110 -9.91 8.34 -1.69
N GLY A 111 -10.53 9.51 -1.90
CA GLY A 111 -10.22 10.44 -2.99
C GLY A 111 -8.76 10.87 -3.03
N PHE A 112 -8.11 10.99 -1.87
CA PHE A 112 -6.68 11.27 -1.78
C PHE A 112 -5.83 10.16 -2.44
N SER A 113 -6.05 8.91 -2.04
CA SER A 113 -5.35 7.76 -2.63
C SER A 113 -5.73 7.55 -4.11
N LEU A 114 -6.98 7.86 -4.49
CA LEU A 114 -7.43 7.81 -5.88
C LEU A 114 -6.64 8.78 -6.77
N LEU A 115 -6.47 10.03 -6.35
CA LEU A 115 -5.70 11.02 -7.11
C LEU A 115 -4.25 10.57 -7.29
N ILE A 116 -3.62 10.07 -6.24
CA ILE A 116 -2.26 9.51 -6.32
C ILE A 116 -2.22 8.32 -7.29
N GLY A 117 -3.19 7.40 -7.17
CA GLY A 117 -3.30 6.24 -8.06
C GLY A 117 -3.52 6.62 -9.53
N LEU A 118 -4.33 7.65 -9.81
CA LEU A 118 -4.52 8.18 -11.17
C LEU A 118 -3.26 8.87 -11.70
N ALA A 119 -2.51 9.58 -10.84
CA ALA A 119 -1.26 10.23 -11.22
C ALA A 119 -0.19 9.22 -11.67
N THR A 120 -0.27 7.96 -11.26
CA THR A 120 0.66 6.92 -11.74
C THR A 120 0.53 6.67 -13.25
N ILE A 121 -0.64 6.89 -13.86
CA ILE A 121 -0.90 6.58 -15.28
C ILE A 121 -0.10 7.50 -16.21
N PRO A 122 -0.20 8.86 -16.13
CA PRO A 122 0.60 9.74 -16.95
C PRO A 122 2.11 9.61 -16.65
N VAL A 123 2.51 9.38 -15.40
CA VAL A 123 3.91 9.15 -15.03
C VAL A 123 4.42 7.85 -15.64
N ALA A 124 3.63 6.77 -15.64
CA ALA A 124 3.99 5.51 -16.28
C ALA A 124 4.11 5.65 -17.80
N MET A 125 3.17 6.38 -18.44
CA MET A 125 3.26 6.69 -19.87
C MET A 125 4.54 7.45 -20.19
N TRP A 126 4.84 8.53 -19.44
CA TRP A 126 6.05 9.30 -19.60
C TRP A 126 7.30 8.46 -19.39
N THR A 127 7.35 7.68 -18.31
CA THR A 127 8.50 6.82 -17.99
C THR A 127 8.71 5.78 -19.08
N GLY A 128 7.67 5.02 -19.45
CA GLY A 128 7.77 4.01 -20.51
C GLY A 128 8.17 4.61 -21.86
N TRP A 129 7.62 5.77 -22.20
CA TRP A 129 7.95 6.47 -23.45
C TRP A 129 9.41 6.92 -23.48
N THR A 130 9.86 7.60 -22.43
CA THR A 130 11.24 8.14 -22.38
C THR A 130 12.30 7.06 -22.21
N LEU A 131 11.92 5.87 -21.73
CA LEU A 131 12.83 4.73 -21.57
C LEU A 131 12.89 3.84 -22.83
N ALA A 132 11.77 3.55 -23.48
CA ALA A 132 11.70 2.53 -24.51
C ALA A 132 10.73 2.87 -25.67
N GLY A 133 10.39 4.15 -25.85
CA GLY A 133 9.59 4.65 -26.94
C GLY A 133 8.07 4.62 -26.70
N ARG A 134 7.33 5.23 -27.64
CA ARG A 134 5.88 5.48 -27.53
C ARG A 134 5.07 4.23 -27.19
N ARG A 135 5.38 3.11 -27.83
CA ARG A 135 4.67 1.84 -27.60
C ARG A 135 4.80 1.37 -26.16
N ALA A 136 6.02 1.41 -25.59
CA ALA A 136 6.24 1.06 -24.20
C ALA A 136 5.53 2.01 -23.25
N GLY A 137 5.47 3.31 -23.58
CA GLY A 137 4.72 4.30 -22.83
C GLY A 137 3.22 4.01 -22.79
N ILE A 138 2.60 3.72 -23.93
CA ILE A 138 1.17 3.36 -24.01
C ILE A 138 0.92 2.06 -23.23
N PHE A 139 1.74 1.04 -23.38
CA PHE A 139 1.58 -0.22 -22.66
C PHE A 139 1.78 -0.06 -21.15
N ALA A 140 2.72 0.79 -20.73
CA ALA A 140 2.86 1.15 -19.33
C ALA A 140 1.59 1.84 -18.80
N ALA A 141 1.07 2.85 -19.50
CA ALA A 141 -0.17 3.52 -19.10
C ALA A 141 -1.34 2.53 -18.99
N VAL A 142 -1.48 1.60 -19.94
CA VAL A 142 -2.51 0.56 -19.91
C VAL A 142 -2.35 -0.36 -18.70
N LEU A 143 -1.16 -0.90 -18.45
CA LEU A 143 -0.92 -1.78 -17.31
C LEU A 143 -1.17 -1.07 -15.96
N PHE A 144 -0.79 0.21 -15.83
CA PHE A 144 -1.06 0.99 -14.63
C PHE A 144 -2.55 1.35 -14.49
N ALA A 145 -3.24 1.66 -15.59
CA ALA A 145 -4.67 1.97 -15.56
C ALA A 145 -5.53 0.78 -15.12
N PHE A 146 -5.17 -0.43 -15.54
CA PHE A 146 -5.88 -1.67 -15.21
C PHE A 146 -5.24 -2.49 -14.09
N SER A 147 -4.16 -2.03 -13.47
CA SER A 147 -3.53 -2.73 -12.34
C SER A 147 -4.54 -2.97 -11.22
N SER A 148 -4.79 -4.23 -10.87
CA SER A 148 -5.67 -4.61 -9.75
C SER A 148 -5.12 -4.14 -8.42
N PHE A 149 -3.78 -4.15 -8.24
CA PHE A 149 -3.13 -3.57 -7.07
C PHE A 149 -3.47 -2.08 -6.91
N LEU A 150 -3.24 -1.28 -7.96
CA LEU A 150 -3.58 0.15 -7.93
C LEU A 150 -5.08 0.40 -7.84
N THR A 151 -5.93 -0.44 -8.45
CA THR A 151 -7.38 -0.32 -8.34
C THR A 151 -7.83 -0.53 -6.91
N ARG A 152 -7.27 -1.51 -6.20
CA ARG A 152 -7.54 -1.74 -4.79
C ARG A 152 -7.05 -0.58 -3.93
N TYR A 153 -5.76 -0.25 -4.00
CA TYR A 153 -5.14 0.73 -3.09
C TYR A 153 -5.37 2.20 -3.47
N ALA A 154 -5.97 2.48 -4.62
CA ALA A 154 -6.52 3.79 -4.92
C ALA A 154 -7.88 4.06 -4.22
N GLN A 155 -8.47 3.05 -3.61
CA GLN A 155 -9.73 3.12 -2.86
C GLN A 155 -9.51 2.80 -1.37
N ASP A 156 -8.27 2.80 -0.92
CA ASP A 156 -7.89 2.57 0.47
C ASP A 156 -7.15 3.80 1.00
N THR A 157 -7.53 4.31 2.16
CA THR A 157 -6.85 5.42 2.83
C THR A 157 -5.57 4.92 3.52
N GLU A 158 -4.62 4.45 2.70
CA GLU A 158 -3.35 3.85 3.13
C GLU A 158 -2.18 4.23 2.19
N PRO A 159 -0.91 4.14 2.64
CA PRO A 159 0.25 4.69 1.92
C PRO A 159 0.64 3.98 0.62
N TYR A 160 -0.03 2.89 0.23
CA TYR A 160 0.44 1.99 -0.84
C TYR A 160 0.41 2.61 -2.25
N ALA A 161 -0.62 3.41 -2.57
CA ALA A 161 -0.67 4.12 -3.85
C ALA A 161 0.50 5.12 -3.97
N LEU A 162 0.84 5.83 -2.89
CA LEU A 162 1.98 6.74 -2.83
C LEU A 162 3.30 5.99 -3.00
N MET A 163 3.45 4.82 -2.38
CA MET A 163 4.63 3.98 -2.54
C MET A 163 4.83 3.55 -3.99
N VAL A 164 3.77 3.18 -4.71
CA VAL A 164 3.86 2.82 -6.14
C VAL A 164 4.28 4.03 -6.98
N LEU A 165 3.71 5.22 -6.73
CA LEU A 165 4.08 6.44 -7.43
C LEU A 165 5.55 6.81 -7.21
N LEU A 166 6.02 6.78 -5.96
CA LEU A 166 7.41 7.05 -5.62
C LEU A 166 8.36 6.00 -6.23
N GLY A 167 7.99 4.71 -6.18
CA GLY A 167 8.74 3.63 -6.83
C GLY A 167 8.83 3.80 -8.35
N LEU A 168 7.76 4.30 -8.99
CA LEU A 168 7.74 4.61 -10.42
C LEU A 168 8.70 5.74 -10.78
N LEU A 169 8.62 6.86 -10.04
CA LEU A 169 9.50 8.01 -10.21
C LEU A 169 10.96 7.66 -9.92
N ALA A 170 11.22 6.90 -8.85
CA ALA A 170 12.55 6.41 -8.50
C ALA A 170 13.13 5.52 -9.60
N THR A 171 12.33 4.60 -10.18
CA THR A 171 12.78 3.71 -11.26
C THR A 171 13.12 4.51 -12.53
N GLY A 172 12.26 5.47 -12.91
CA GLY A 172 12.56 6.41 -13.99
C GLY A 172 13.84 7.21 -13.73
N GLY A 173 13.95 7.78 -12.52
CA GLY A 173 15.12 8.55 -12.08
C GLY A 173 16.42 7.73 -12.12
N LEU A 174 16.39 6.48 -11.61
CA LEU A 174 17.53 5.57 -11.64
C LEU A 174 17.99 5.28 -13.08
N ILE A 175 17.06 4.89 -13.97
CA ILE A 175 17.41 4.53 -15.34
C ILE A 175 17.91 5.76 -16.10
N HIS A 176 17.21 6.89 -16.02
CA HIS A 176 17.68 8.12 -16.68
C HIS A 176 19.01 8.61 -16.12
N GLY A 177 19.19 8.58 -14.80
CA GLY A 177 20.41 9.05 -14.13
C GLY A 177 21.61 8.18 -14.42
N PHE A 178 21.51 6.87 -14.22
CA PHE A 178 22.66 5.95 -14.25
C PHE A 178 22.84 5.24 -15.59
N VAL A 179 21.73 4.85 -16.27
CA VAL A 179 21.83 4.14 -17.57
C VAL A 179 22.00 5.15 -18.72
N PHE A 180 21.12 6.17 -18.77
CA PHE A 180 21.17 7.20 -19.82
C PHE A 180 22.06 8.39 -19.47
N ARG A 181 22.65 8.40 -18.24
CA ARG A 181 23.63 9.40 -17.78
C ARG A 181 23.11 10.84 -17.75
N ARG A 182 21.83 11.02 -17.48
CA ARG A 182 21.18 12.34 -17.35
C ARG A 182 21.20 12.77 -15.89
N ARG A 183 22.23 13.53 -15.48
CA ARG A 183 22.50 13.90 -14.08
C ARG A 183 21.32 14.58 -13.37
N ALA A 184 20.50 15.33 -14.09
CA ALA A 184 19.30 15.94 -13.51
C ALA A 184 18.32 14.94 -12.88
N TYR A 185 18.36 13.66 -13.27
CA TYR A 185 17.50 12.62 -12.71
C TYR A 185 18.08 11.93 -11.48
N LEU A 186 19.35 12.17 -11.14
CA LEU A 186 19.97 11.60 -9.92
C LEU A 186 19.30 12.17 -8.66
N TRP A 187 19.00 13.48 -8.64
CA TRP A 187 18.32 14.08 -7.52
C TRP A 187 16.88 13.54 -7.40
N LEU A 188 16.16 13.34 -8.53
CA LEU A 188 14.83 12.73 -8.51
C LEU A 188 14.88 11.34 -7.86
N PHE A 189 15.87 10.52 -8.25
CA PHE A 189 16.08 9.20 -7.65
C PHE A 189 16.36 9.30 -6.14
N GLY A 190 17.31 10.14 -5.73
CA GLY A 190 17.68 10.31 -4.32
C GLY A 190 16.52 10.85 -3.46
N VAL A 191 15.78 11.85 -3.95
CA VAL A 191 14.60 12.38 -3.26
C VAL A 191 13.51 11.32 -3.10
N CYS A 192 13.21 10.57 -4.17
CA CYS A 192 12.22 9.49 -4.08
C CYS A 192 12.64 8.40 -3.11
N LEU A 193 13.94 8.04 -3.04
CA LEU A 193 14.45 7.10 -2.04
C LEU A 193 14.19 7.59 -0.61
N ALA A 194 14.43 8.87 -0.32
CA ALA A 194 14.16 9.46 0.99
C ALA A 194 12.64 9.45 1.30
N LEU A 195 11.82 9.94 0.37
CA LEU A 195 10.37 10.00 0.55
C LEU A 195 9.75 8.60 0.76
N MET A 196 10.27 7.57 0.09
CA MET A 196 9.83 6.19 0.30
C MET A 196 10.09 5.72 1.73
N LEU A 197 11.25 6.03 2.33
CA LEU A 197 11.54 5.70 3.74
C LEU A 197 10.58 6.41 4.69
N TYR A 198 10.28 7.68 4.43
CA TYR A 198 9.30 8.45 5.20
C TYR A 198 7.85 8.01 4.95
N THR A 199 7.59 7.19 3.91
CA THR A 199 6.25 6.66 3.63
C THR A 199 6.03 5.32 4.32
N GLN A 200 6.98 4.39 4.24
CA GLN A 200 6.85 3.05 4.85
C GLN A 200 8.18 2.30 4.89
N GLY A 201 8.44 1.53 5.94
CA GLY A 201 9.66 0.73 6.11
C GLY A 201 9.91 -0.32 5.00
N SER A 202 8.86 -0.79 4.30
CA SER A 202 9.00 -1.69 3.15
C SER A 202 9.75 -1.06 1.96
N ALA A 203 10.01 0.26 1.97
CA ALA A 203 10.91 0.95 1.04
C ALA A 203 12.29 0.26 0.93
N LEU A 204 12.75 -0.38 2.01
CA LEU A 204 14.03 -1.12 2.02
C LEU A 204 14.08 -2.26 1.00
N LEU A 205 12.93 -2.84 0.63
CA LEU A 205 12.86 -3.85 -0.44
C LEU A 205 13.26 -3.25 -1.80
N TYR A 206 12.77 -2.04 -2.08
CA TYR A 206 13.17 -1.29 -3.28
C TYR A 206 14.62 -0.85 -3.21
N TRP A 207 15.09 -0.34 -2.08
CA TRP A 207 16.46 0.10 -1.87
C TRP A 207 17.46 -1.01 -2.16
N ALA A 208 17.25 -2.19 -1.59
CA ALA A 208 18.10 -3.36 -1.82
C ALA A 208 18.10 -3.75 -3.31
N GLY A 209 16.93 -3.82 -3.93
CA GLY A 209 16.80 -4.11 -5.35
C GLY A 209 17.50 -3.08 -6.24
N ALA A 210 17.37 -1.78 -5.93
CA ALA A 210 18.02 -0.70 -6.66
C ALA A 210 19.55 -0.73 -6.48
N ALA A 211 20.05 -1.03 -5.28
CA ALA A 211 21.50 -1.18 -5.04
C ALA A 211 22.08 -2.34 -5.87
N VAL A 212 21.42 -3.50 -5.88
CA VAL A 212 21.84 -4.64 -6.72
C VAL A 212 21.75 -4.28 -8.20
N ALA A 213 20.68 -3.63 -8.65
CA ALA A 213 20.54 -3.16 -10.02
C ALA A 213 21.70 -2.25 -10.45
N LEU A 214 22.13 -1.33 -9.57
CA LEU A 214 23.27 -0.45 -9.84
C LEU A 214 24.59 -1.21 -9.97
N VAL A 215 24.77 -2.33 -9.28
CA VAL A 215 25.98 -3.18 -9.47
C VAL A 215 26.02 -3.74 -10.90
N PHE A 216 24.88 -4.16 -11.46
CA PHE A 216 24.82 -4.61 -12.86
C PHE A 216 25.11 -3.47 -13.83
N VAL A 217 24.54 -2.28 -13.61
CA VAL A 217 24.80 -1.10 -14.44
C VAL A 217 26.27 -0.69 -14.35
N TRP A 218 26.86 -0.67 -13.16
CA TRP A 218 28.28 -0.33 -12.93
C TRP A 218 29.25 -1.24 -13.69
N ARG A 219 28.97 -2.55 -13.72
CA ARG A 219 29.76 -3.51 -14.51
C ARG A 219 29.72 -3.23 -16.01
N SER A 220 28.66 -2.60 -16.47
CA SER A 220 28.45 -2.25 -17.87
C SER A 220 29.12 -0.92 -18.29
N VAL A 221 29.79 -0.20 -17.37
CA VAL A 221 30.33 1.15 -17.59
C VAL A 221 31.77 1.25 -17.06
N PRO A 222 32.77 0.54 -17.66
CA PRO A 222 34.13 0.43 -17.12
C PRO A 222 34.87 1.78 -17.02
N ASP A 223 34.65 2.70 -17.97
CA ASP A 223 35.45 3.91 -18.13
C ASP A 223 35.13 5.06 -17.15
N ARG A 224 34.10 4.94 -16.31
CA ARG A 224 33.62 6.02 -15.43
C ARG A 224 33.23 5.54 -14.03
N ARG A 225 33.85 4.51 -13.53
CA ARG A 225 33.49 3.84 -12.26
C ARG A 225 33.50 4.77 -11.04
N ALA A 226 34.51 5.67 -10.93
CA ALA A 226 34.60 6.57 -9.77
C ALA A 226 33.46 7.57 -9.69
N GLY A 227 33.07 8.20 -10.80
CA GLY A 227 31.94 9.11 -10.85
C GLY A 227 30.61 8.41 -10.60
N PHE A 228 30.44 7.17 -11.09
CA PHE A 228 29.25 6.35 -10.86
C PHE A 228 29.08 6.02 -9.37
N VAL A 229 30.14 5.57 -8.70
CA VAL A 229 30.10 5.23 -7.26
C VAL A 229 29.79 6.47 -6.43
N ARG A 230 30.41 7.62 -6.75
CA ARG A 230 30.11 8.89 -6.08
C ARG A 230 28.64 9.27 -6.24
N ASP A 231 28.09 9.21 -7.45
CA ASP A 231 26.71 9.58 -7.73
C ASP A 231 25.73 8.63 -7.01
N ALA A 232 26.03 7.32 -6.96
CA ALA A 232 25.26 6.35 -6.17
C ALA A 232 25.35 6.64 -4.67
N ALA A 233 26.55 6.91 -4.14
CA ALA A 233 26.75 7.27 -2.74
C ALA A 233 26.00 8.56 -2.36
N LEU A 234 25.96 9.55 -3.25
CA LEU A 234 25.18 10.78 -3.03
C LEU A 234 23.67 10.52 -3.00
N CYS A 235 23.14 9.65 -3.88
CA CYS A 235 21.71 9.34 -3.87
C CYS A 235 21.31 8.55 -2.62
N PHE A 236 21.98 7.45 -2.31
CA PHE A 236 21.65 6.62 -1.15
C PHE A 236 22.04 7.28 0.17
N GLY A 237 23.26 7.82 0.25
CA GLY A 237 23.77 8.51 1.44
C GLY A 237 22.97 9.77 1.73
N GLY A 238 22.67 10.58 0.71
CA GLY A 238 21.82 11.76 0.85
C GLY A 238 20.41 11.40 1.36
N ALA A 239 19.79 10.36 0.79
CA ALA A 239 18.49 9.88 1.25
C ALA A 239 18.55 9.34 2.69
N ALA A 240 19.61 8.63 3.06
CA ALA A 240 19.82 8.16 4.44
C ALA A 240 20.02 9.33 5.42
N ILE A 241 20.79 10.36 5.04
CA ILE A 241 21.01 11.57 5.85
C ILE A 241 19.67 12.30 6.06
N VAL A 242 18.88 12.47 5.00
CA VAL A 242 17.55 13.09 5.11
C VAL A 242 16.64 12.29 6.04
N PHE A 243 16.80 10.96 6.15
CA PHE A 243 16.01 10.12 7.03
C PHE A 243 16.47 10.12 8.50
N LEU A 244 17.69 10.63 8.79
CA LEU A 244 18.24 10.64 10.17
C LEU A 244 17.30 11.22 11.24
N PRO A 245 16.52 12.30 11.00
CA PRO A 245 15.59 12.82 12.00
C PRO A 245 14.52 11.81 12.44
N TRP A 246 14.11 10.89 11.56
CA TRP A 246 13.13 9.85 11.87
C TRP A 246 13.75 8.53 12.33
N LEU A 247 15.05 8.35 12.13
CA LEU A 247 15.75 7.10 12.41
C LEU A 247 15.61 6.61 13.88
N PRO A 248 15.72 7.48 14.92
CA PRO A 248 15.50 7.04 16.32
C PRO A 248 14.11 6.46 16.54
N PHE A 249 13.08 7.08 15.97
CA PHE A 249 11.70 6.60 16.05
C PHE A 249 11.53 5.26 15.30
N ALA A 250 12.15 5.12 14.14
CA ALA A 250 12.11 3.88 13.37
C ALA A 250 12.81 2.71 14.09
N ILE A 251 13.93 2.98 14.79
CA ILE A 251 14.62 1.98 15.61
C ILE A 251 13.75 1.56 16.80
N ASP A 252 13.14 2.52 17.50
CA ASP A 252 12.25 2.24 18.62
C ASP A 252 11.01 1.44 18.18
N GLN A 253 10.42 1.79 17.03
CA GLN A 253 9.33 1.02 16.40
C GLN A 253 9.77 -0.41 16.09
N LEU A 254 10.97 -0.60 15.54
CA LEU A 254 11.48 -1.93 15.19
C LEU A 254 11.68 -2.80 16.45
N ALA A 255 12.06 -2.19 17.56
CA ALA A 255 12.29 -2.88 18.84
C ALA A 255 10.97 -3.20 19.58
N HIS A 256 9.98 -2.34 19.51
CA HIS A 256 8.80 -2.37 20.38
C HIS A 256 7.46 -2.48 19.66
N ALA A 257 7.34 -2.06 18.39
CA ALA A 257 6.10 -2.22 17.65
C ALA A 257 5.97 -3.65 17.15
N THR A 258 5.10 -4.41 17.78
CA THR A 258 4.75 -5.75 17.32
C THR A 258 3.81 -5.64 16.13
N ASN A 259 4.23 -6.15 14.98
CA ASN A 259 3.29 -6.42 13.91
C ASN A 259 2.57 -7.75 14.24
N PRO A 260 1.29 -7.70 14.62
CA PRO A 260 0.63 -8.85 15.25
C PRO A 260 0.18 -9.94 14.28
N TRP A 261 0.22 -9.69 12.98
CA TRP A 261 -0.34 -10.58 11.97
C TRP A 261 0.74 -11.42 11.30
N HIS A 262 0.92 -12.65 11.79
CA HIS A 262 1.77 -13.63 11.12
C HIS A 262 1.07 -14.19 9.88
N TYR A 263 1.59 -13.88 8.70
CA TYR A 263 1.27 -14.63 7.50
C TYR A 263 2.25 -15.79 7.35
N THR A 264 1.71 -17.00 7.16
CA THR A 264 2.56 -18.17 7.00
C THR A 264 3.38 -18.09 5.71
N PRO A 265 4.63 -18.58 5.69
CA PRO A 265 5.49 -18.62 4.51
C PRO A 265 4.88 -19.29 3.27
N LEU A 266 3.91 -20.18 3.45
CA LEU A 266 3.20 -20.88 2.37
C LEU A 266 2.37 -19.94 1.47
N MET A 267 1.99 -18.75 1.93
CA MET A 267 1.34 -17.74 1.09
C MET A 267 2.29 -17.07 0.07
N GLY A 268 3.59 -17.38 0.11
CA GLY A 268 4.60 -16.75 -0.73
C GLY A 268 4.46 -16.99 -2.23
N ALA A 269 3.93 -18.13 -2.63
CA ALA A 269 3.72 -18.46 -4.04
C ALA A 269 2.65 -17.58 -4.71
N THR A 270 1.74 -16.99 -3.94
CA THR A 270 0.63 -16.19 -4.45
C THR A 270 0.94 -14.69 -4.51
N VAL A 271 2.08 -14.21 -3.96
CA VAL A 271 2.39 -12.77 -3.93
C VAL A 271 2.49 -12.17 -5.33
N PRO A 272 3.21 -12.76 -6.31
CA PRO A 272 3.24 -12.20 -7.66
C PRO A 272 1.84 -12.02 -8.24
N SER A 273 0.97 -13.02 -8.15
CA SER A 273 -0.39 -12.96 -8.67
C SER A 273 -1.27 -11.92 -7.95
N GLN A 274 -1.01 -11.64 -6.67
CA GLN A 274 -1.66 -10.54 -5.96
C GLN A 274 -1.14 -9.17 -6.42
N LEU A 275 0.12 -9.04 -6.81
CA LEU A 275 0.70 -7.80 -7.32
C LEU A 275 0.25 -7.47 -8.75
N LEU A 276 0.14 -8.48 -9.62
CA LEU A 276 -0.24 -8.32 -11.02
C LEU A 276 -1.72 -8.62 -11.30
N GLY A 277 -2.43 -9.20 -10.32
CA GLY A 277 -3.87 -9.42 -10.32
C GLY A 277 -4.29 -10.86 -10.62
N SER A 278 -3.44 -11.72 -11.16
CA SER A 278 -3.76 -13.12 -11.40
C SER A 278 -2.54 -13.90 -11.92
N GLU A 279 -2.49 -15.21 -11.63
CA GLU A 279 -1.49 -16.13 -12.19
C GLU A 279 -1.48 -16.14 -13.73
N ARG A 280 -2.62 -15.94 -14.37
CA ARG A 280 -2.70 -15.88 -15.84
C ARG A 280 -2.02 -14.64 -16.40
N VAL A 281 -2.14 -13.51 -15.72
CA VAL A 281 -1.43 -12.27 -16.07
C VAL A 281 0.06 -12.45 -15.83
N ASP A 282 0.45 -13.06 -14.70
CA ASP A 282 1.85 -13.37 -14.37
C ASP A 282 2.51 -14.19 -15.48
N VAL A 283 1.89 -15.30 -15.88
CA VAL A 283 2.39 -16.19 -16.94
C VAL A 283 2.47 -15.44 -18.27
N THR A 284 1.45 -14.67 -18.62
CA THR A 284 1.41 -13.91 -19.89
C THR A 284 2.55 -12.89 -19.96
N LEU A 285 2.78 -12.13 -18.88
CA LEU A 285 3.86 -11.15 -18.82
C LEU A 285 5.23 -11.85 -18.77
N LEU A 286 5.35 -12.98 -18.06
CA LEU A 286 6.58 -13.78 -18.01
C LEU A 286 6.98 -14.30 -19.40
N VAL A 287 6.02 -14.80 -20.18
CA VAL A 287 6.27 -15.21 -21.58
C VAL A 287 6.83 -14.04 -22.39
N CYS A 288 6.26 -12.83 -22.23
CA CYS A 288 6.77 -11.64 -22.93
C CYS A 288 8.18 -11.27 -22.42
N VAL A 289 8.47 -11.44 -21.13
CA VAL A 289 9.82 -11.24 -20.56
C VAL A 289 10.80 -12.22 -21.20
N VAL A 290 10.48 -13.50 -21.29
CA VAL A 290 11.34 -14.51 -21.92
C VAL A 290 11.61 -14.17 -23.40
N ILE A 291 10.58 -13.79 -24.16
CA ILE A 291 10.71 -13.36 -25.57
C ILE A 291 11.61 -12.12 -25.68
N ALA A 292 11.48 -11.15 -24.78
CA ALA A 292 12.30 -9.93 -24.77
C ALA A 292 13.76 -10.18 -24.41
N VAL A 293 14.03 -11.15 -23.52
CA VAL A 293 15.37 -11.51 -23.05
C VAL A 293 16.17 -12.28 -24.09
N ALA A 294 15.54 -13.19 -24.84
CA ALA A 294 16.22 -14.09 -25.76
C ALA A 294 17.20 -13.33 -26.72
N PRO A 295 16.79 -12.25 -27.41
CA PRO A 295 17.70 -11.48 -28.24
C PRO A 295 18.72 -10.65 -27.44
N LEU A 296 18.44 -10.27 -26.19
CA LEU A 296 19.39 -9.57 -25.32
C LEU A 296 20.49 -10.51 -24.81
N ALA A 297 20.15 -11.75 -24.50
CA ALA A 297 21.12 -12.77 -24.06
C ALA A 297 22.12 -13.12 -25.17
N VAL A 298 21.66 -13.22 -26.42
CA VAL A 298 22.52 -13.46 -27.59
C VAL A 298 23.45 -12.27 -27.85
N ARG A 299 22.98 -11.04 -27.58
CA ARG A 299 23.77 -9.80 -27.73
C ARG A 299 24.53 -9.40 -26.44
N ALA A 300 24.43 -10.17 -25.37
CA ALA A 300 24.95 -9.84 -24.03
C ALA A 300 26.50 -9.70 -23.97
N ARG A 301 27.23 -10.02 -25.04
CA ARG A 301 28.65 -9.68 -25.17
C ARG A 301 28.92 -8.16 -25.36
N ARG A 302 27.89 -7.34 -25.61
CA ARG A 302 27.95 -5.87 -25.68
C ARG A 302 27.03 -5.26 -24.64
N ALA A 303 27.60 -4.52 -23.69
CA ALA A 303 26.84 -3.75 -22.71
C ALA A 303 26.03 -2.65 -23.43
N THR A 304 24.76 -2.90 -23.68
CA THR A 304 23.86 -1.91 -24.29
C THR A 304 23.00 -1.24 -23.20
N PRO A 305 22.63 0.04 -23.37
CA PRO A 305 21.72 0.72 -22.44
C PRO A 305 20.38 -0.03 -22.26
N GLU A 306 19.90 -0.66 -23.32
CA GLU A 306 18.67 -1.47 -23.26
C GLU A 306 18.81 -2.70 -22.35
N ALA A 307 19.94 -3.40 -22.43
CA ALA A 307 20.21 -4.54 -21.56
C ALA A 307 20.37 -4.09 -20.10
N ALA A 308 21.06 -2.97 -19.86
CA ALA A 308 21.19 -2.38 -18.53
C ALA A 308 19.83 -1.99 -17.94
N MET A 309 18.97 -1.32 -18.73
CA MET A 309 17.62 -0.99 -18.33
C MET A 309 16.78 -2.23 -18.01
N PHE A 310 16.84 -3.26 -18.84
CA PHE A 310 16.16 -4.53 -18.60
C PHE A 310 16.59 -5.15 -17.26
N TRP A 311 17.90 -5.19 -16.99
CA TRP A 311 18.43 -5.74 -15.72
C TRP A 311 18.00 -4.90 -14.51
N VAL A 312 17.88 -3.57 -14.65
CA VAL A 312 17.33 -2.72 -13.58
C VAL A 312 15.88 -3.08 -13.28
N LEU A 313 15.05 -3.16 -14.34
CA LEU A 313 13.62 -3.47 -14.19
C LEU A 313 13.37 -4.89 -13.65
N LEU A 314 14.28 -5.84 -13.91
CA LEU A 314 14.21 -7.20 -13.39
C LEU A 314 14.77 -7.31 -11.96
N ALA A 315 15.93 -6.69 -11.69
CA ALA A 315 16.63 -6.86 -10.41
C ALA A 315 15.86 -6.25 -9.25
N ILE A 316 15.22 -5.08 -9.44
CA ILE A 316 14.49 -4.43 -8.35
C ILE A 316 13.36 -5.33 -7.83
N PRO A 317 12.41 -5.81 -8.63
CA PRO A 317 11.35 -6.67 -8.13
C PRO A 317 11.86 -8.06 -7.70
N ALA A 318 12.82 -8.65 -8.43
CA ALA A 318 13.34 -9.97 -8.08
C ALA A 318 14.04 -9.97 -6.71
N VAL A 319 14.91 -8.99 -6.46
CA VAL A 319 15.60 -8.84 -5.17
C VAL A 319 14.61 -8.48 -4.07
N GLY A 320 13.66 -7.57 -4.35
CA GLY A 320 12.63 -7.17 -3.40
C GLY A 320 11.77 -8.36 -2.96
N LEU A 321 11.33 -9.21 -3.91
CA LEU A 321 10.58 -10.43 -3.61
C LEU A 321 11.43 -11.46 -2.84
N ALA A 322 12.67 -11.68 -3.26
CA ALA A 322 13.58 -12.62 -2.59
C ALA A 322 13.90 -12.16 -1.16
N LEU A 323 14.21 -10.88 -0.97
CA LEU A 323 14.48 -10.31 0.35
C LEU A 323 13.23 -10.33 1.23
N GLY A 324 12.08 -9.93 0.70
CA GLY A 324 10.80 -10.01 1.43
C GLY A 324 10.48 -11.43 1.85
N ARG A 325 10.75 -12.43 0.98
CA ARG A 325 10.59 -13.85 1.31
C ARG A 325 11.55 -14.27 2.43
N LEU A 326 12.82 -13.86 2.35
CA LEU A 326 13.81 -14.16 3.37
C LEU A 326 13.45 -13.54 4.72
N VAL A 327 13.15 -12.25 4.74
CA VAL A 327 12.76 -11.54 5.97
C VAL A 327 11.45 -12.06 6.53
N GLY A 328 10.53 -12.49 5.68
CA GLY A 328 9.25 -13.08 6.08
C GLY A 328 9.35 -14.39 6.88
N PHE A 329 10.52 -15.06 6.92
CA PHE A 329 10.77 -16.16 7.85
C PHE A 329 10.99 -15.70 9.30
N PHE A 330 11.46 -14.47 9.49
CA PHE A 330 11.82 -13.94 10.79
C PHE A 330 10.83 -12.89 11.31
N VAL A 331 10.23 -12.13 10.39
CA VAL A 331 9.30 -11.04 10.71
C VAL A 331 8.02 -11.20 9.87
N PRO A 332 6.84 -10.98 10.42
CA PRO A 332 5.55 -11.18 9.72
C PRO A 332 5.26 -10.06 8.71
N ILE A 333 6.17 -9.85 7.75
CA ILE A 333 6.03 -8.83 6.69
C ILE A 333 5.49 -9.39 5.37
N TRP A 334 5.09 -10.66 5.32
CA TRP A 334 4.67 -11.33 4.11
C TRP A 334 3.20 -11.05 3.78
N ALA A 335 2.88 -9.76 3.55
CA ALA A 335 1.61 -9.35 2.97
C ALA A 335 1.88 -8.63 1.64
N TRP A 336 1.09 -8.92 0.60
CA TRP A 336 1.28 -8.33 -0.75
C TRP A 336 1.39 -6.81 -0.74
N ARG A 337 0.69 -6.12 0.16
CA ARG A 337 0.73 -4.66 0.31
C ARG A 337 2.11 -4.09 0.65
N TYR A 338 2.94 -4.84 1.35
CA TYR A 338 4.30 -4.41 1.69
C TYR A 338 5.26 -4.46 0.50
N PHE A 339 4.85 -5.09 -0.61
CA PHE A 339 5.59 -5.07 -1.87
C PHE A 339 5.20 -3.91 -2.80
N ALA A 340 4.36 -2.97 -2.36
CA ALA A 340 4.00 -1.76 -3.11
C ALA A 340 5.20 -1.05 -3.76
N PRO A 341 6.38 -0.90 -3.10
CA PRO A 341 7.54 -0.24 -3.70
C PRO A 341 8.05 -0.87 -5.00
N ILE A 342 7.85 -2.18 -5.16
CA ILE A 342 8.37 -2.92 -6.33
C ILE A 342 7.32 -3.16 -7.41
N VAL A 343 6.06 -2.76 -7.20
CA VAL A 343 4.99 -2.92 -8.20
C VAL A 343 5.29 -2.11 -9.46
N ALA A 344 5.78 -0.88 -9.31
CA ALA A 344 6.07 -0.02 -10.45
C ALA A 344 7.16 -0.59 -11.38
N PRO A 345 8.37 -0.98 -10.92
CA PRO A 345 9.36 -1.60 -11.78
C PRO A 345 8.88 -2.94 -12.37
N LEU A 346 8.03 -3.70 -11.67
CA LEU A 346 7.43 -4.93 -12.18
C LEU A 346 6.48 -4.66 -13.36
N LEU A 347 5.58 -3.69 -13.24
CA LEU A 347 4.68 -3.27 -14.32
C LEU A 347 5.45 -2.65 -15.50
N LEU A 348 6.51 -1.86 -15.24
CA LEU A 348 7.37 -1.33 -16.28
C LEU A 348 8.14 -2.43 -17.02
N LEU A 349 8.60 -3.48 -16.32
CA LEU A 349 9.20 -4.66 -16.93
C LEU A 349 8.20 -5.35 -17.87
N GLY A 350 6.96 -5.51 -17.44
CA GLY A 350 5.88 -6.03 -18.27
C GLY A 350 5.63 -5.18 -19.52
N ALA A 351 5.55 -3.84 -19.35
CA ALA A 351 5.34 -2.90 -20.46
C ALA A 351 6.49 -2.91 -21.46
N PHE A 352 7.72 -2.90 -20.98
CA PHE A 352 8.91 -2.98 -21.82
C PHE A 352 8.97 -4.30 -22.61
N SER A 353 8.71 -5.40 -21.93
CA SER A 353 8.79 -6.74 -22.53
C SER A 353 7.69 -6.96 -23.56
N THR A 354 6.46 -6.55 -23.27
CA THR A 354 5.34 -6.61 -24.23
C THR A 354 5.57 -5.69 -25.43
N ALA A 355 6.15 -4.50 -25.23
CA ALA A 355 6.49 -3.61 -26.33
C ALA A 355 7.50 -4.26 -27.30
N ARG A 356 8.47 -5.03 -26.80
CA ARG A 356 9.46 -5.76 -27.61
C ARG A 356 8.93 -7.03 -28.24
N ALA A 357 7.96 -7.68 -27.63
CA ALA A 357 7.36 -8.93 -28.14
C ALA A 357 6.45 -8.74 -29.39
N ARG A 358 6.44 -7.54 -29.98
CA ARG A 358 5.72 -7.22 -31.23
C ARG A 358 4.23 -7.64 -31.19
N ALA A 359 3.77 -8.46 -32.14
CA ALA A 359 2.37 -8.91 -32.20
C ALA A 359 1.95 -9.71 -30.95
N VAL A 360 2.84 -10.58 -30.44
CA VAL A 360 2.60 -11.34 -29.21
C VAL A 360 2.37 -10.38 -28.02
N GLY A 361 3.15 -9.30 -27.95
CA GLY A 361 2.98 -8.30 -26.89
C GLY A 361 1.66 -7.53 -26.98
N VAL A 362 1.15 -7.24 -28.20
CA VAL A 362 -0.19 -6.65 -28.38
C VAL A 362 -1.27 -7.61 -27.89
N ALA A 363 -1.20 -8.88 -28.30
CA ALA A 363 -2.13 -9.90 -27.86
C ALA A 363 -2.09 -10.07 -26.31
N ALA A 364 -0.87 -10.05 -25.73
CA ALA A 364 -0.68 -10.10 -24.28
C ALA A 364 -1.33 -8.92 -23.55
N ILE A 365 -1.16 -7.68 -24.04
CA ILE A 365 -1.81 -6.50 -23.43
C ILE A 365 -3.33 -6.60 -23.54
N ILE A 366 -3.88 -6.99 -24.69
CA ILE A 366 -5.33 -7.18 -24.86
C ILE A 366 -5.84 -8.24 -23.88
N PHE A 367 -5.15 -9.37 -23.77
CA PHE A 367 -5.49 -10.42 -22.82
C PHE A 367 -5.45 -9.92 -21.37
N CYS A 368 -4.37 -9.22 -20.97
CA CYS A 368 -4.25 -8.66 -19.62
C CYS A 368 -5.38 -7.67 -19.33
N VAL A 369 -5.71 -6.78 -20.27
CA VAL A 369 -6.83 -5.83 -20.11
C VAL A 369 -8.16 -6.55 -19.98
N ALA A 370 -8.46 -7.49 -20.86
CA ALA A 370 -9.71 -8.25 -20.82
C ALA A 370 -9.86 -9.03 -19.50
N PHE A 371 -8.76 -9.61 -19.03
CA PHE A 371 -8.75 -10.36 -17.79
C PHE A 371 -8.86 -9.46 -16.56
N LEU A 372 -8.06 -8.38 -16.48
CA LEU A 372 -8.05 -7.46 -15.35
C LEU A 372 -9.33 -6.63 -15.26
N ALA A 373 -9.90 -6.22 -16.40
CA ALA A 373 -11.18 -5.53 -16.43
C ALA A 373 -12.34 -6.43 -15.93
N ASN A 374 -12.24 -7.73 -16.16
CA ASN A 374 -13.23 -8.70 -15.66
C ASN A 374 -12.97 -9.10 -14.20
N ALA A 375 -11.70 -9.20 -13.78
CA ALA A 375 -11.28 -9.53 -12.42
C ALA A 375 -11.37 -8.34 -11.46
N ALA A 376 -11.35 -7.11 -11.97
CA ALA A 376 -11.76 -5.92 -11.23
C ALA A 376 -13.25 -6.05 -10.94
N SER A 377 -13.61 -7.03 -10.10
CA SER A 377 -14.98 -7.27 -9.69
C SER A 377 -15.54 -5.98 -9.12
N PHE A 378 -16.49 -5.44 -9.82
CA PHE A 378 -17.25 -4.24 -9.48
C PHE A 378 -18.18 -4.47 -8.29
N ALA A 379 -17.99 -5.57 -7.55
CA ALA A 379 -18.72 -5.82 -6.32
C ALA A 379 -18.20 -4.88 -5.23
N PRO A 380 -19.09 -4.18 -4.53
CA PRO A 380 -18.70 -3.40 -3.37
C PRO A 380 -18.00 -4.35 -2.38
N SER A 381 -16.75 -4.07 -2.10
CA SER A 381 -16.02 -4.81 -1.07
C SER A 381 -16.45 -4.25 0.28
N TYR A 382 -17.23 -4.97 1.03
CA TYR A 382 -17.48 -4.67 2.43
C TYR A 382 -16.17 -4.85 3.19
N LYS A 383 -15.65 -3.76 3.77
CA LYS A 383 -14.38 -3.75 4.47
C LYS A 383 -14.54 -3.97 5.97
N SER A 384 -15.72 -3.63 6.53
CA SER A 384 -16.08 -3.84 7.93
C SER A 384 -17.60 -3.91 8.10
N ASP A 385 -18.06 -4.27 9.32
CA ASP A 385 -19.48 -4.23 9.72
C ASP A 385 -19.75 -3.06 10.67
N MET A 386 -18.75 -2.22 10.93
CA MET A 386 -18.83 -1.24 12.02
C MET A 386 -19.84 -0.13 11.72
N GLN A 387 -19.96 0.28 10.47
CA GLN A 387 -20.93 1.31 10.09
C GLN A 387 -22.37 0.83 10.37
N GLY A 388 -22.70 -0.41 9.97
CA GLY A 388 -24.00 -1.01 10.25
C GLY A 388 -24.26 -1.20 11.74
N LEU A 389 -23.26 -1.71 12.47
CA LEU A 389 -23.32 -1.88 13.91
C LEU A 389 -23.54 -0.52 14.63
N ALA A 390 -22.83 0.51 14.20
CA ALA A 390 -22.97 1.85 14.75
C ALA A 390 -24.36 2.42 14.47
N ALA A 391 -24.91 2.24 13.27
CA ALA A 391 -26.25 2.70 12.93
C ALA A 391 -27.32 2.06 13.83
N GLU A 392 -27.18 0.78 14.16
CA GLU A 392 -28.10 0.06 15.05
C GLU A 392 -27.96 0.48 16.51
N MET A 393 -26.74 0.77 16.99
CA MET A 393 -26.47 1.03 18.42
C MET A 393 -26.56 2.51 18.79
N THR A 394 -26.32 3.43 17.87
CA THR A 394 -26.34 4.89 18.11
C THR A 394 -27.63 5.39 18.80
N PRO A 395 -28.83 4.91 18.47
CA PRO A 395 -30.06 5.38 19.15
C PRO A 395 -30.10 5.13 20.66
N TYR A 396 -29.30 4.20 21.15
CA TYR A 396 -29.26 3.82 22.56
C TYR A 396 -28.11 4.46 23.33
N LEU A 397 -27.11 5.03 22.64
CA LEU A 397 -25.88 5.51 23.23
C LEU A 397 -25.95 7.01 23.56
N HIS A 398 -25.42 7.38 24.72
CA HIS A 398 -25.38 8.75 25.22
C HIS A 398 -23.94 9.14 25.60
N SER A 399 -23.67 10.43 25.64
CA SER A 399 -22.36 10.92 26.10
C SER A 399 -22.03 10.40 27.50
N GLY A 400 -20.81 9.88 27.67
CA GLY A 400 -20.32 9.26 28.89
C GLY A 400 -20.52 7.75 28.98
N ASP A 401 -21.31 7.14 28.09
CA ASP A 401 -21.44 5.69 28.00
C ASP A 401 -20.09 5.04 27.63
N LEU A 402 -19.93 3.76 27.96
CA LEU A 402 -18.69 3.03 27.79
C LEU A 402 -18.75 2.07 26.60
N VAL A 403 -17.79 2.20 25.70
CA VAL A 403 -17.57 1.22 24.61
C VAL A 403 -16.38 0.35 24.98
N VAL A 404 -16.59 -0.94 25.01
CA VAL A 404 -15.59 -1.96 25.31
C VAL A 404 -15.32 -2.79 24.08
N LEU A 405 -14.06 -2.78 23.61
CA LEU A 405 -13.65 -3.42 22.39
C LEU A 405 -12.90 -4.72 22.68
N GLY A 406 -13.48 -5.84 22.28
CA GLY A 406 -12.85 -7.16 22.37
C GLY A 406 -11.66 -7.32 21.44
N GLN A 407 -11.55 -6.45 20.42
CA GLN A 407 -10.43 -6.38 19.49
C GLN A 407 -9.86 -4.96 19.50
N PRO A 408 -8.66 -4.74 20.08
CA PRO A 408 -8.10 -3.40 20.31
C PRO A 408 -7.95 -2.54 19.05
N GLU A 409 -7.59 -3.15 17.93
CA GLU A 409 -7.39 -2.46 16.64
C GLU A 409 -8.68 -1.89 16.03
N GLN A 410 -9.85 -2.29 16.54
CA GLN A 410 -11.14 -1.73 16.14
C GLN A 410 -11.42 -0.34 16.76
N ALA A 411 -10.59 0.14 17.68
CA ALA A 411 -10.85 1.40 18.38
C ALA A 411 -10.96 2.60 17.43
N PRO A 412 -10.06 2.82 16.46
CA PRO A 412 -10.22 3.92 15.51
C PRO A 412 -11.50 3.80 14.68
N LEU A 413 -11.84 2.59 14.27
CA LEU A 413 -13.03 2.34 13.46
C LEU A 413 -14.32 2.58 14.25
N ALA A 414 -14.38 2.10 15.49
CA ALA A 414 -15.50 2.33 16.38
C ALA A 414 -15.66 3.82 16.71
N SER A 415 -14.57 4.53 16.97
CA SER A 415 -14.63 5.98 17.26
C SER A 415 -14.99 6.83 16.05
N TYR A 416 -14.77 6.34 14.84
CA TYR A 416 -15.14 7.02 13.61
C TYR A 416 -16.65 6.95 13.35
N TYR A 417 -17.28 5.79 13.61
CA TYR A 417 -18.70 5.57 13.28
C TYR A 417 -19.66 5.79 14.45
N LEU A 418 -19.22 5.57 15.70
CA LEU A 418 -20.07 5.78 16.88
C LEU A 418 -20.16 7.26 17.26
N PRO A 419 -21.24 7.68 17.96
CA PRO A 419 -21.44 9.08 18.34
C PRO A 419 -20.30 9.61 19.23
N PRO A 420 -20.04 10.92 19.20
CA PRO A 420 -19.00 11.53 20.02
C PRO A 420 -19.37 11.53 21.52
N GLY A 421 -18.34 11.70 22.38
CA GLY A 421 -18.53 11.81 23.83
C GLY A 421 -18.56 10.47 24.58
N LEU A 422 -18.37 9.34 23.89
CA LEU A 422 -18.27 8.02 24.51
C LEU A 422 -16.89 7.81 25.16
N ARG A 423 -16.85 6.99 26.19
CA ARG A 423 -15.60 6.48 26.80
C ARG A 423 -15.24 5.15 26.15
N TYR A 424 -13.96 4.91 26.00
CA TYR A 424 -13.47 3.69 25.32
C TYR A 424 -12.53 2.88 26.20
N ALA A 425 -12.64 1.57 26.09
CA ALA A 425 -11.70 0.61 26.65
C ALA A 425 -11.53 -0.57 25.69
N SER A 426 -10.41 -1.26 25.78
CA SER A 426 -10.16 -2.50 25.06
C SER A 426 -9.57 -3.55 26.01
N THR A 427 -9.35 -4.75 25.51
CA THR A 427 -8.65 -5.82 26.23
C THR A 427 -7.19 -5.47 26.60
N MET A 428 -6.75 -4.25 26.36
CA MET A 428 -5.48 -3.68 26.86
C MET A 428 -5.69 -2.54 27.86
N GLY A 429 -6.91 -2.32 28.36
CA GLY A 429 -7.26 -1.29 29.33
C GLY A 429 -8.02 -0.10 28.73
N ALA A 430 -8.15 0.97 29.52
CA ALA A 430 -8.83 2.20 29.11
C ALA A 430 -8.09 2.89 27.96
N ILE A 431 -8.86 3.44 27.01
CA ILE A 431 -8.33 4.14 25.84
C ILE A 431 -8.61 5.64 25.99
N VAL A 432 -7.53 6.44 26.06
CA VAL A 432 -7.64 7.90 26.16
C VAL A 432 -7.98 8.53 24.81
N ASN A 433 -7.34 8.07 23.75
CA ASN A 433 -7.60 8.53 22.39
C ASN A 433 -7.97 7.34 21.51
N PRO A 434 -9.27 7.08 21.26
CA PRO A 434 -9.71 5.92 20.50
C PRO A 434 -9.43 6.03 19.00
N SER A 435 -9.18 7.23 18.47
CA SER A 435 -8.91 7.42 17.04
C SER A 435 -7.51 6.94 16.63
N VAL A 436 -6.63 6.58 17.59
CA VAL A 436 -5.25 6.18 17.32
C VAL A 436 -4.94 4.85 18.01
N THR A 437 -4.46 3.88 17.26
CA THR A 437 -3.96 2.63 17.84
C THR A 437 -2.52 2.80 18.30
N ASN A 438 -2.22 2.38 19.53
CA ASN A 438 -0.85 2.31 20.04
C ASN A 438 -0.33 0.87 19.96
N TRP A 439 0.60 0.64 19.04
CA TRP A 439 1.21 -0.68 18.81
C TRP A 439 2.47 -0.94 19.64
N MET A 440 3.00 0.08 20.35
CA MET A 440 4.21 -0.07 21.17
C MET A 440 3.93 -1.03 22.34
N GLY A 441 4.65 -2.15 22.38
CA GLY A 441 4.46 -3.20 23.38
C GLY A 441 3.06 -3.83 23.43
N ALA A 442 2.31 -3.77 22.33
CA ALA A 442 0.91 -4.23 22.31
C ALA A 442 0.76 -5.72 22.65
N MET A 443 1.69 -6.58 22.22
CA MET A 443 1.63 -8.01 22.50
C MET A 443 1.75 -8.27 24.02
N SER A 444 2.74 -7.68 24.71
CA SER A 444 2.91 -7.85 26.15
C SER A 444 1.72 -7.26 26.92
N ARG A 445 1.29 -6.04 26.57
CA ARG A 445 0.10 -5.43 27.22
C ARG A 445 -1.14 -6.32 27.10
N LEU A 446 -1.36 -6.97 25.95
CA LEU A 446 -2.47 -7.88 25.79
C LEU A 446 -2.27 -9.22 26.49
N GLN A 447 -1.01 -9.70 26.62
CA GLN A 447 -0.66 -10.90 27.38
C GLN A 447 -0.83 -10.70 28.89
N ASP A 448 -0.49 -9.53 29.40
CA ASP A 448 -0.53 -9.18 30.81
C ASP A 448 -1.93 -8.75 31.30
N ASP A 449 -2.89 -8.54 30.37
CA ASP A 449 -4.25 -8.16 30.72
C ASP A 449 -4.90 -9.21 31.64
N ASN A 450 -5.46 -8.71 32.74
CA ASN A 450 -6.35 -9.48 33.60
C ASN A 450 -7.78 -9.00 33.40
N PRO A 451 -8.65 -9.79 32.74
CA PRO A 451 -9.98 -9.37 32.37
C PRO A 451 -10.82 -8.83 33.54
N ARG A 452 -10.76 -9.48 34.73
CA ARG A 452 -11.51 -9.01 35.90
C ARG A 452 -10.92 -7.74 36.49
N ALA A 453 -9.59 -7.67 36.65
CA ALA A 453 -8.91 -6.51 37.21
C ALA A 453 -9.11 -5.25 36.34
N THR A 454 -9.17 -5.44 35.01
CA THR A 454 -9.32 -4.33 34.06
C THR A 454 -10.78 -3.91 33.91
N LEU A 455 -11.72 -4.87 33.75
CA LEU A 455 -13.12 -4.58 33.40
C LEU A 455 -13.98 -4.26 34.62
N SER A 456 -13.74 -4.87 35.80
CA SER A 456 -14.57 -4.63 36.97
C SER A 456 -14.58 -3.16 37.45
N PRO A 457 -13.43 -2.44 37.52
CA PRO A 457 -13.44 -1.02 37.83
C PRO A 457 -14.18 -0.17 36.78
N LEU A 458 -14.09 -0.54 35.50
CA LEU A 458 -14.81 0.16 34.44
C LEU A 458 -16.33 -0.01 34.58
N ILE A 459 -16.81 -1.23 34.89
CA ILE A 459 -18.23 -1.48 35.18
C ILE A 459 -18.65 -0.72 36.46
N ALA A 460 -17.81 -0.71 37.50
CA ALA A 460 -18.12 0.01 38.73
C ALA A 460 -18.20 1.53 38.51
N SER A 461 -17.45 2.08 37.58
CA SER A 461 -17.47 3.51 37.25
C SER A 461 -18.72 3.98 36.51
N LEU A 462 -19.57 3.06 36.05
CA LEU A 462 -20.83 3.38 35.41
C LEU A 462 -21.86 3.81 36.45
N LYS A 463 -22.59 4.88 36.19
CA LYS A 463 -23.75 5.29 36.96
C LYS A 463 -24.96 4.40 36.64
N ALA A 464 -25.92 4.32 37.55
CA ALA A 464 -27.19 3.64 37.30
C ALA A 464 -27.85 4.17 36.01
N GLY A 465 -28.27 3.28 35.15
CA GLY A 465 -28.83 3.62 33.84
C GLY A 465 -27.85 3.87 32.70
N GLN A 466 -26.55 4.09 32.99
CA GLN A 466 -25.54 4.23 31.93
C GLN A 466 -25.36 2.93 31.13
N GLN A 467 -24.99 3.09 29.86
CA GLN A 467 -24.83 1.99 28.91
C GLN A 467 -23.34 1.54 28.84
N LEU A 468 -23.18 0.23 28.55
CA LEU A 468 -21.92 -0.39 28.16
C LEU A 468 -22.13 -1.16 26.85
N LEU A 469 -21.51 -0.70 25.78
CA LEU A 469 -21.51 -1.41 24.49
C LEU A 469 -20.28 -2.31 24.41
N PHE A 470 -20.47 -3.62 24.39
CA PHE A 470 -19.39 -4.58 24.15
C PHE A 470 -19.35 -5.00 22.69
N VAL A 471 -18.34 -4.53 21.96
CA VAL A 471 -18.06 -4.90 20.57
C VAL A 471 -17.05 -6.05 20.56
N ARG A 472 -17.45 -7.18 20.03
CA ARG A 472 -16.63 -8.39 19.97
C ARG A 472 -16.37 -8.81 18.54
N PRO A 473 -15.16 -9.36 18.23
CA PRO A 473 -14.87 -9.92 16.92
C PRO A 473 -15.65 -11.23 16.72
N LEU A 474 -16.13 -11.45 15.51
CA LEU A 474 -16.65 -12.74 15.08
C LEU A 474 -15.49 -13.56 14.52
N THR A 475 -15.17 -14.65 15.18
CA THR A 475 -13.99 -15.45 14.86
C THR A 475 -14.31 -16.78 14.16
N GLU A 476 -15.60 -17.08 13.97
CA GLU A 476 -16.07 -18.28 13.31
C GLU A 476 -15.67 -18.27 11.83
N GLY A 477 -15.05 -19.33 11.34
CA GLY A 477 -14.61 -19.47 9.95
C GLY A 477 -13.39 -18.61 9.54
N ALA A 478 -12.79 -17.84 10.43
CA ALA A 478 -11.64 -16.99 10.12
C ALA A 478 -10.34 -17.80 10.07
N LYS A 479 -9.85 -18.10 8.87
CA LYS A 479 -8.63 -18.89 8.63
C LYS A 479 -7.37 -18.33 9.30
N ASN A 480 -7.31 -17.01 9.54
CA ASN A 480 -6.12 -16.31 10.04
C ASN A 480 -6.07 -16.16 11.57
N TRP A 481 -7.08 -16.63 12.30
CA TRP A 481 -7.15 -16.50 13.77
C TRP A 481 -6.21 -17.44 14.53
N GLY A 482 -5.43 -18.25 13.84
CA GLY A 482 -4.39 -19.12 14.41
C GLY A 482 -3.05 -18.43 14.70
N ALA A 483 -2.79 -17.25 14.13
CA ALA A 483 -1.57 -16.48 14.40
C ALA A 483 -1.55 -15.97 15.85
N ALA A 484 -0.36 -15.65 16.37
CA ALA A 484 -0.15 -15.32 17.79
C ALA A 484 -1.05 -14.20 18.31
N TRP A 485 -1.10 -13.07 17.59
CA TRP A 485 -1.95 -11.94 17.97
C TRP A 485 -3.46 -12.26 17.85
N PRO A 486 -3.98 -12.67 16.68
CA PRO A 486 -5.40 -13.01 16.58
C PRO A 486 -5.86 -14.06 17.58
N ALA A 487 -5.05 -15.09 17.82
CA ALA A 487 -5.36 -16.12 18.81
C ALA A 487 -5.46 -15.53 20.23
N LEU A 488 -4.56 -14.61 20.58
CA LEU A 488 -4.59 -13.91 21.87
C LEU A 488 -5.80 -12.98 21.97
N VAL A 489 -6.09 -12.19 20.93
CA VAL A 489 -7.29 -11.32 20.86
C VAL A 489 -8.56 -12.15 21.05
N ARG A 490 -8.70 -13.26 20.33
CA ARG A 490 -9.85 -14.19 20.47
C ARG A 490 -10.01 -14.67 21.91
N ARG A 491 -8.92 -15.12 22.53
CA ARG A 491 -8.92 -15.59 23.92
C ARG A 491 -9.33 -14.50 24.89
N ARG A 492 -8.73 -13.30 24.77
CA ARG A 492 -9.03 -12.16 25.66
C ARG A 492 -10.45 -11.65 25.48
N SER A 493 -10.91 -11.50 24.24
CA SER A 493 -12.30 -11.12 23.94
C SER A 493 -13.32 -12.09 24.57
N ALA A 494 -13.08 -13.40 24.49
CA ALA A 494 -13.93 -14.40 25.13
C ALA A 494 -13.92 -14.26 26.66
N GLN A 495 -12.76 -14.06 27.29
CA GLN A 495 -12.64 -13.85 28.72
C GLN A 495 -13.36 -12.58 29.19
N TRP A 496 -13.29 -11.47 28.45
CA TRP A 496 -14.04 -10.26 28.73
C TRP A 496 -15.55 -10.49 28.60
N GLY A 497 -15.98 -11.24 27.59
CA GLY A 497 -17.37 -11.68 27.46
C GLY A 497 -17.87 -12.47 28.67
N GLN A 498 -17.05 -13.37 29.24
CA GLN A 498 -17.39 -14.12 30.45
C GLN A 498 -17.55 -13.21 31.68
N VAL A 499 -16.70 -12.18 31.86
CA VAL A 499 -16.84 -11.21 32.95
C VAL A 499 -18.13 -10.42 32.83
N LEU A 500 -18.52 -10.00 31.63
CA LEU A 500 -19.77 -9.29 31.36
C LEU A 500 -20.99 -10.19 31.62
N GLN A 501 -20.94 -11.45 31.18
CA GLN A 501 -21.98 -12.45 31.46
C GLN A 501 -22.15 -12.69 32.98
N ALA A 502 -21.05 -12.78 33.71
CA ALA A 502 -21.09 -12.88 35.17
C ALA A 502 -21.72 -11.64 35.83
N ALA A 503 -21.38 -10.42 35.32
CA ALA A 503 -22.01 -9.18 35.79
C ALA A 503 -23.51 -9.10 35.43
N GLN A 504 -23.91 -9.71 34.35
CA GLN A 504 -25.32 -9.86 34.01
C GLN A 504 -26.02 -10.86 34.94
N ALA A 505 -25.40 -12.02 35.18
CA ALA A 505 -25.98 -13.06 36.04
C ALA A 505 -26.19 -12.61 37.50
N ASN A 506 -25.30 -11.77 38.03
CA ASN A 506 -25.40 -11.19 39.37
C ASN A 506 -26.27 -9.92 39.45
N GLY A 507 -26.89 -9.53 38.36
CA GLY A 507 -27.81 -8.38 38.31
C GLY A 507 -27.12 -7.01 38.24
N THR A 508 -25.76 -6.94 38.13
CA THR A 508 -25.03 -5.66 37.98
C THR A 508 -25.27 -4.99 36.64
N LEU A 509 -25.41 -5.79 35.60
CA LEU A 509 -25.72 -5.36 34.24
C LEU A 509 -26.97 -6.07 33.72
N LYS A 510 -27.73 -5.39 32.86
CA LYS A 510 -28.88 -5.95 32.14
C LYS A 510 -28.61 -5.81 30.63
N ALA A 511 -28.69 -6.89 29.87
CA ALA A 511 -28.66 -6.80 28.40
C ALA A 511 -29.89 -6.11 27.87
N VAL A 512 -29.73 -5.10 27.02
CA VAL A 512 -30.79 -4.24 26.50
C VAL A 512 -30.99 -4.45 25.01
N ALA A 513 -29.89 -4.58 24.25
CA ALA A 513 -29.95 -4.77 22.82
C ALA A 513 -28.76 -5.61 22.33
N ILE A 514 -28.92 -6.24 21.19
CA ILE A 514 -27.88 -7.02 20.51
C ILE A 514 -27.83 -6.55 19.05
N ALA A 515 -26.70 -6.07 18.58
CA ALA A 515 -26.50 -5.88 17.16
C ALA A 515 -26.19 -7.23 16.51
N PRO A 516 -27.04 -7.69 15.59
CA PRO A 516 -26.79 -8.91 14.84
C PRO A 516 -25.52 -8.72 14.00
N HIS A 517 -24.74 -9.78 13.86
CA HIS A 517 -23.61 -9.76 12.95
C HIS A 517 -24.06 -9.81 11.50
N ASN A 518 -23.38 -9.01 10.68
CA ASN A 518 -23.57 -9.04 9.24
C ASN A 518 -22.30 -9.64 8.61
N TYR A 519 -22.37 -10.87 8.10
CA TYR A 519 -21.23 -11.57 7.47
C TYR A 519 -20.75 -10.93 6.15
N ARG A 520 -20.97 -9.64 5.96
CA ARG A 520 -20.57 -8.92 4.75
C ARG A 520 -19.09 -8.56 4.70
N SER A 521 -18.38 -8.62 5.82
CA SER A 521 -16.95 -8.34 5.84
C SER A 521 -16.15 -9.46 5.18
N ALA A 522 -15.63 -9.22 3.99
CA ALA A 522 -14.82 -10.18 3.25
C ALA A 522 -13.34 -10.19 3.67
N CYS A 523 -12.90 -9.13 4.37
CA CYS A 523 -11.46 -8.87 4.52
C CYS A 523 -10.95 -9.20 5.91
N CYS A 524 -11.61 -8.80 6.96
CA CYS A 524 -10.94 -8.76 8.22
C CYS A 524 -11.82 -9.33 9.30
N VAL A 525 -12.54 -8.59 10.02
CA VAL A 525 -13.25 -9.13 11.16
C VAL A 525 -14.64 -8.56 11.17
N ALA A 526 -15.59 -9.43 10.95
CA ALA A 526 -16.97 -9.09 11.28
C ALA A 526 -17.06 -8.88 12.80
N SER A 527 -17.88 -7.93 13.21
CA SER A 527 -18.10 -7.59 14.60
C SER A 527 -19.56 -7.79 14.98
N SER A 528 -19.81 -8.17 16.22
CA SER A 528 -21.13 -8.13 16.83
C SER A 528 -21.06 -7.31 18.10
N ALA A 529 -22.19 -6.80 18.58
CA ALA A 529 -22.20 -6.05 19.82
C ALA A 529 -23.36 -6.46 20.71
N VAL A 530 -23.13 -6.37 22.01
CA VAL A 530 -24.14 -6.49 23.04
C VAL A 530 -24.14 -5.19 23.84
N LEU A 531 -25.30 -4.58 23.96
CA LEU A 531 -25.52 -3.40 24.78
C LEU A 531 -26.04 -3.83 26.14
N TYR A 532 -25.33 -3.41 27.17
CA TYR A 532 -25.69 -3.58 28.57
C TYR A 532 -26.08 -2.24 29.20
N GLN A 533 -27.00 -2.26 30.15
CA GLN A 533 -27.31 -1.13 31.02
C GLN A 533 -26.92 -1.46 32.45
N LYS A 534 -26.28 -0.50 33.13
CA LYS A 534 -26.00 -0.61 34.56
C LYS A 534 -27.30 -0.62 35.35
N ALA A 535 -27.51 -1.66 36.14
CA ALA A 535 -28.62 -1.72 37.05
C ALA A 535 -28.57 -0.61 38.13
N SER A 536 -29.73 -0.25 38.65
CA SER A 536 -29.87 0.75 39.70
C SER A 536 -29.27 0.31 41.05
#